data_8110f35c6409e34d35b49e5cdc7b9709
#
_entry.id   8110f35c6409e34d35b49e5cdc7b9709
#
_cell.length_a   1.000
_cell.length_b   1.000
_cell.length_c   1.000
_cell.angle_alpha   90.00
_cell.angle_beta   90.00
_cell.angle_gamma   90.00
#
_symmetry.space_group_name_H-M   'P 1'
#
loop_
_entity.id
_entity.type
_entity.pdbx_description
1 polymer ?
#
loop_
_entity_poly.entity_id
_entity_poly.type
_entity_poly.pdbx_seq_one_letter_code
_entity_poly.pdbx_strand_id
1 'polypeptide(L)'
;MGVVWRATDQLLGRGVAVKELPLDETLSATDARRQRDRTLREARALAQLSHPHIIVVHDVVEDDERPYIVLELIDGPSLADRITDQGPVDAMEAARIGIDLLGALRAAHTAGVLHRDLKPANVLLENGTDRVVLTDFGIARVSGATTLTETGSFVGSPEYTAPERMSGARTGPEGDLWSLGALLCTALSGESPFRRDSLGGVLHAVVVDEIRPPAQAGPILPVVRGLLERDPDRRLDADRAERMLRAFRETGRTPESAPPGLLPPDREPPRRRAPAWREETGGRPP
;
A
#
# COMPACT_ATOMS: atom_id res chain seq x y z
N MET A 1 16.01 -3.06 -11.62
CA MET A 1 14.95 -2.08 -11.88
C MET A 1 14.64 -2.11 -13.35
N GLY A 2 13.37 -2.24 -13.75
CA GLY A 2 13.01 -2.17 -15.17
C GLY A 2 13.14 -0.75 -15.71
N VAL A 3 13.40 -0.63 -17.03
CA VAL A 3 13.42 0.65 -17.74
C VAL A 3 11.97 1.07 -18.01
N VAL A 4 11.69 2.38 -17.87
CA VAL A 4 10.42 2.99 -18.27
C VAL A 4 10.70 4.00 -19.37
N TRP A 5 10.00 3.86 -20.49
CA TRP A 5 10.12 4.76 -21.64
C TRP A 5 8.87 5.64 -21.75
N ARG A 6 9.08 6.90 -22.11
CA ARG A 6 8.02 7.75 -22.61
C ARG A 6 7.82 7.41 -24.10
N ALA A 7 6.60 7.07 -24.49
CA ALA A 7 6.27 6.67 -25.85
C ALA A 7 4.97 7.34 -26.32
N THR A 8 4.65 7.18 -27.59
CA THR A 8 3.38 7.64 -28.19
C THR A 8 2.64 6.45 -28.75
N ASP A 9 1.41 6.25 -28.30
CA ASP A 9 0.45 5.33 -28.90
C ASP A 9 0.04 5.90 -30.27
N GLN A 10 0.55 5.27 -31.33
CA GLN A 10 0.32 5.74 -32.69
C GLN A 10 -1.13 5.62 -33.17
N LEU A 11 -1.87 4.67 -32.59
CA LEU A 11 -3.26 4.42 -32.97
C LEU A 11 -4.20 5.47 -32.35
N LEU A 12 -3.98 5.81 -31.08
CA LEU A 12 -4.82 6.74 -30.33
C LEU A 12 -4.24 8.17 -30.23
N GLY A 13 -3.02 8.38 -30.70
CA GLY A 13 -2.35 9.69 -30.73
C GLY A 13 -2.06 10.27 -29.34
N ARG A 14 -1.86 9.42 -28.31
CA ARG A 14 -1.66 9.83 -26.92
C ARG A 14 -0.26 9.44 -26.40
N GLY A 15 0.25 10.23 -25.44
CA GLY A 15 1.45 9.84 -24.67
C GLY A 15 1.15 8.66 -23.74
N VAL A 16 2.10 7.74 -23.65
CA VAL A 16 2.05 6.58 -22.73
C VAL A 16 3.41 6.37 -22.08
N ALA A 17 3.41 5.69 -20.93
CA ALA A 17 4.62 5.15 -20.32
C ALA A 17 4.68 3.65 -20.61
N VAL A 18 5.82 3.16 -21.08
CA VAL A 18 6.02 1.73 -21.37
C VAL A 18 7.08 1.20 -20.42
N LYS A 19 6.73 0.22 -19.62
CA LYS A 19 7.63 -0.40 -18.64
C LYS A 19 7.93 -1.84 -19.04
N GLU A 20 9.21 -2.15 -19.22
CA GLU A 20 9.69 -3.52 -19.39
C GLU A 20 9.59 -4.27 -18.06
N LEU A 21 9.05 -5.48 -18.10
CA LEU A 21 9.02 -6.37 -16.95
C LEU A 21 10.26 -7.27 -16.98
N PRO A 22 11.16 -7.15 -15.99
CA PRO A 22 12.39 -7.93 -15.98
C PRO A 22 12.08 -9.42 -15.86
N LEU A 23 12.66 -10.20 -16.74
CA LEU A 23 12.73 -11.66 -16.62
C LEU A 23 14.12 -12.01 -16.07
N ASP A 24 14.18 -13.06 -15.27
CA ASP A 24 15.44 -13.59 -14.75
C ASP A 24 16.04 -14.52 -15.80
N GLU A 25 17.09 -14.06 -16.48
CA GLU A 25 17.79 -14.79 -17.54
C GLU A 25 18.57 -16.00 -16.99
N THR A 26 18.71 -16.14 -15.67
CA THR A 26 19.43 -17.27 -15.04
C THR A 26 18.53 -18.48 -14.81
N LEU A 27 17.21 -18.33 -14.98
CA LEU A 27 16.25 -19.40 -14.78
C LEU A 27 16.28 -20.46 -15.89
N SER A 28 15.88 -21.68 -15.53
CA SER A 28 15.57 -22.69 -16.53
C SER A 28 14.43 -22.22 -17.45
N ALA A 29 14.37 -22.70 -18.69
CA ALA A 29 13.30 -22.36 -19.62
C ALA A 29 11.89 -22.61 -19.05
N THR A 30 11.73 -23.63 -18.20
CA THR A 30 10.47 -23.95 -17.54
C THR A 30 10.12 -22.92 -16.46
N ASP A 31 11.09 -22.51 -15.66
CA ASP A 31 10.89 -21.54 -14.58
C ASP A 31 10.72 -20.14 -15.14
N ALA A 32 11.43 -19.77 -16.20
CA ALA A 32 11.26 -18.52 -16.93
C ALA A 32 9.82 -18.37 -17.47
N ARG A 33 9.27 -19.44 -18.09
CA ARG A 33 7.86 -19.45 -18.53
C ARG A 33 6.89 -19.28 -17.37
N ARG A 34 7.10 -19.99 -16.25
CA ARG A 34 6.26 -19.84 -15.05
C ARG A 34 6.30 -18.44 -14.49
N GLN A 35 7.50 -17.83 -14.42
CA GLN A 35 7.67 -16.45 -13.99
C GLN A 35 6.91 -15.49 -14.90
N ARG A 36 7.07 -15.62 -16.23
CA ARG A 36 6.38 -14.80 -17.23
C ARG A 36 4.86 -14.91 -17.11
N ASP A 37 4.32 -16.14 -17.09
CA ASP A 37 2.87 -16.36 -16.97
C ASP A 37 2.29 -15.75 -15.70
N ARG A 38 3.06 -15.77 -14.63
CA ARG A 38 2.68 -15.16 -13.36
C ARG A 38 2.70 -13.63 -13.47
N THR A 39 3.76 -13.06 -14.00
CA THR A 39 3.92 -11.62 -14.22
C THR A 39 2.78 -11.06 -15.08
N LEU A 40 2.43 -11.76 -16.16
CA LEU A 40 1.29 -11.41 -17.00
C LEU A 40 -0.06 -11.49 -16.28
N ARG A 41 -0.25 -12.48 -15.40
CA ARG A 41 -1.48 -12.57 -14.58
C ARG A 41 -1.58 -11.44 -13.58
N GLU A 42 -0.48 -11.08 -12.90
CA GLU A 42 -0.44 -9.96 -11.96
C GLU A 42 -0.69 -8.62 -12.70
N ALA A 43 -0.10 -8.43 -13.89
CA ALA A 43 -0.35 -7.25 -14.72
C ALA A 43 -1.81 -7.14 -15.16
N ARG A 44 -2.43 -8.26 -15.56
CA ARG A 44 -3.87 -8.28 -15.90
C ARG A 44 -4.76 -8.00 -14.71
N ALA A 45 -4.41 -8.47 -13.51
CA ALA A 45 -5.14 -8.14 -12.29
C ALA A 45 -5.05 -6.63 -11.98
N LEU A 46 -3.88 -6.03 -12.15
CA LEU A 46 -3.71 -4.58 -12.01
C LEU A 46 -4.54 -3.81 -13.05
N ALA A 47 -4.61 -4.29 -14.29
CA ALA A 47 -5.39 -3.66 -15.35
C ALA A 47 -6.91 -3.64 -15.09
N GLN A 48 -7.40 -4.47 -14.16
CA GLN A 48 -8.81 -4.45 -13.73
C GLN A 48 -9.08 -3.40 -12.63
N LEU A 49 -8.05 -2.80 -12.05
CA LEU A 49 -8.21 -1.77 -11.05
C LEU A 49 -8.61 -0.45 -11.70
N SER A 50 -9.67 0.16 -11.20
CA SER A 50 -10.11 1.50 -11.59
C SER A 50 -10.24 2.37 -10.34
N HIS A 51 -9.27 3.26 -10.13
CA HIS A 51 -9.27 4.19 -9.01
C HIS A 51 -8.48 5.45 -9.38
N PRO A 52 -8.91 6.67 -9.01
CA PRO A 52 -8.24 7.91 -9.39
C PRO A 52 -6.78 8.00 -8.97
N HIS A 53 -6.42 7.32 -7.89
CA HIS A 53 -5.07 7.31 -7.30
C HIS A 53 -4.27 6.02 -7.58
N ILE A 54 -4.68 5.20 -8.54
CA ILE A 54 -3.93 4.04 -9.05
C ILE A 54 -3.59 4.29 -10.51
N ILE A 55 -2.35 3.98 -10.89
CA ILE A 55 -1.91 4.09 -12.30
C ILE A 55 -2.79 3.24 -13.21
N VAL A 56 -3.25 3.82 -14.33
CA VAL A 56 -4.05 3.09 -15.32
C VAL A 56 -3.14 2.24 -16.19
N VAL A 57 -3.44 0.95 -16.26
CA VAL A 57 -2.82 0.04 -17.23
C VAL A 57 -3.66 0.04 -18.50
N HIS A 58 -3.06 0.49 -19.60
CA HIS A 58 -3.73 0.54 -20.90
C HIS A 58 -3.64 -0.79 -21.63
N ASP A 59 -2.49 -1.45 -21.56
CA ASP A 59 -2.27 -2.73 -22.24
C ASP A 59 -1.10 -3.50 -21.61
N VAL A 60 -1.02 -4.79 -21.92
CA VAL A 60 0.10 -5.66 -21.60
C VAL A 60 0.49 -6.36 -22.89
N VAL A 61 1.66 -6.01 -23.41
CA VAL A 61 2.14 -6.50 -24.70
C VAL A 61 3.42 -7.31 -24.55
N GLU A 62 3.72 -8.11 -25.55
CA GLU A 62 4.96 -8.87 -25.62
C GLU A 62 5.67 -8.52 -26.92
N ASP A 63 6.99 -8.29 -26.83
CA ASP A 63 7.89 -8.09 -27.95
C ASP A 63 9.17 -8.88 -27.70
N ASP A 64 9.60 -9.71 -28.66
CA ASP A 64 10.74 -10.61 -28.54
C ASP A 64 10.76 -11.42 -27.22
N GLU A 65 9.63 -12.03 -26.88
CA GLU A 65 9.41 -12.80 -25.63
C GLU A 65 9.54 -11.98 -24.32
N ARG A 66 9.71 -10.66 -24.41
CA ARG A 66 9.75 -9.75 -23.27
C ARG A 66 8.39 -9.12 -23.03
N PRO A 67 7.87 -9.19 -21.80
CA PRO A 67 6.61 -8.55 -21.46
C PRO A 67 6.81 -7.06 -21.15
N TYR A 68 5.91 -6.23 -21.65
CA TYR A 68 5.83 -4.80 -21.39
C TYR A 68 4.45 -4.44 -20.87
N ILE A 69 4.39 -3.47 -19.97
CA ILE A 69 3.14 -2.86 -19.53
C ILE A 69 3.07 -1.46 -20.12
N VAL A 70 1.96 -1.17 -20.79
CA VAL A 70 1.63 0.18 -21.29
C VAL A 70 0.75 0.86 -20.26
N LEU A 71 1.22 1.98 -19.73
CA LEU A 71 0.60 2.73 -18.65
C LEU A 71 0.17 4.11 -19.09
N GLU A 72 -0.75 4.73 -18.38
CA GLU A 72 -0.95 6.18 -18.51
C GLU A 72 0.35 6.93 -18.24
N LEU A 73 0.57 8.00 -18.97
CA LEU A 73 1.70 8.88 -18.76
C LEU A 73 1.31 10.00 -17.80
N ILE A 74 1.86 9.95 -16.60
CA ILE A 74 1.71 11.02 -15.60
C ILE A 74 2.78 12.08 -15.84
N ASP A 75 2.37 13.31 -16.05
CA ASP A 75 3.28 14.45 -16.17
C ASP A 75 3.50 15.05 -14.79
N GLY A 76 4.61 14.69 -14.15
CA GLY A 76 4.96 15.18 -12.83
C GLY A 76 6.07 14.37 -12.17
N PRO A 77 6.65 14.89 -11.07
CA PRO A 77 7.71 14.23 -10.32
C PRO A 77 7.16 13.09 -9.46
N SER A 78 8.04 12.20 -9.04
CA SER A 78 7.73 11.34 -7.90
C SER A 78 7.74 12.14 -6.59
N LEU A 79 7.10 11.61 -5.55
CA LEU A 79 7.18 12.20 -4.21
C LEU A 79 8.62 12.23 -3.69
N ALA A 80 9.46 11.25 -4.10
CA ALA A 80 10.88 11.26 -3.76
C ALA A 80 11.62 12.44 -4.40
N ASP A 81 11.41 12.68 -5.71
CA ASP A 81 11.99 13.82 -6.41
C ASP A 81 11.52 15.14 -5.81
N ARG A 82 10.21 15.26 -5.56
CA ARG A 82 9.63 16.44 -4.94
C ARG A 82 10.24 16.72 -3.57
N ILE A 83 10.45 15.70 -2.71
CA ILE A 83 11.10 15.85 -1.41
C ILE A 83 12.55 16.30 -1.58
N THR A 84 13.26 15.73 -2.55
CA THR A 84 14.66 16.08 -2.82
C THR A 84 14.81 17.52 -3.30
N ASP A 85 13.93 17.96 -4.19
CA ASP A 85 14.05 19.27 -4.86
C ASP A 85 13.47 20.42 -4.02
N GLN A 86 12.41 20.16 -3.26
CA GLN A 86 11.65 21.20 -2.56
C GLN A 86 11.60 21.01 -1.03
N GLY A 87 12.23 19.94 -0.53
CA GLY A 87 12.20 19.59 0.89
C GLY A 87 10.93 18.82 1.33
N PRO A 88 10.82 18.51 2.62
CA PRO A 88 9.69 17.82 3.20
C PRO A 88 8.36 18.55 3.01
N VAL A 89 7.26 17.80 3.06
CA VAL A 89 5.90 18.36 3.06
C VAL A 89 5.44 18.67 4.48
N ASP A 90 4.46 19.56 4.63
CA ASP A 90 3.82 19.79 5.92
C ASP A 90 2.82 18.66 6.30
N ALA A 91 2.30 18.70 7.51
CA ALA A 91 1.39 17.68 8.01
C ALA A 91 0.04 17.64 7.29
N MET A 92 -0.44 18.79 6.76
CA MET A 92 -1.70 18.86 6.02
C MET A 92 -1.57 18.19 4.66
N GLU A 93 -0.46 18.43 3.98
CA GLU A 93 -0.14 17.80 2.69
C GLU A 93 0.17 16.30 2.87
N ALA A 94 0.93 15.92 3.91
CA ALA A 94 1.16 14.52 4.24
C ALA A 94 -0.14 13.78 4.52
N ALA A 95 -1.09 14.41 5.23
CA ALA A 95 -2.41 13.83 5.49
C ALA A 95 -3.23 13.69 4.20
N ARG A 96 -3.17 14.66 3.27
CA ARG A 96 -3.83 14.57 1.96
C ARG A 96 -3.28 13.38 1.16
N ILE A 97 -1.97 13.31 1.01
CA ILE A 97 -1.30 12.19 0.31
C ILE A 97 -1.66 10.86 0.97
N GLY A 98 -1.64 10.81 2.30
CA GLY A 98 -2.00 9.60 3.05
C GLY A 98 -3.42 9.12 2.79
N ILE A 99 -4.40 10.02 2.72
CA ILE A 99 -5.80 9.70 2.42
C ILE A 99 -5.93 9.13 1.00
N ASP A 100 -5.30 9.75 0.01
CA ASP A 100 -5.34 9.34 -1.37
C ASP A 100 -4.73 7.94 -1.56
N LEU A 101 -3.58 7.70 -0.91
CA LEU A 101 -2.90 6.39 -0.92
C LEU A 101 -3.69 5.32 -0.17
N LEU A 102 -4.35 5.64 0.95
CA LEU A 102 -5.20 4.69 1.68
C LEU A 102 -6.40 4.26 0.82
N GLY A 103 -7.02 5.19 0.09
CA GLY A 103 -8.06 4.88 -0.88
C GLY A 103 -7.58 3.94 -1.98
N ALA A 104 -6.41 4.22 -2.56
CA ALA A 104 -5.77 3.40 -3.58
C ALA A 104 -5.45 1.98 -3.07
N LEU A 105 -4.80 1.88 -1.91
CA LEU A 105 -4.44 0.60 -1.30
C LEU A 105 -5.69 -0.24 -0.99
N ARG A 106 -6.74 0.36 -0.42
CA ARG A 106 -7.99 -0.34 -0.15
C ARG A 106 -8.64 -0.90 -1.41
N ALA A 107 -8.67 -0.12 -2.50
CA ALA A 107 -9.19 -0.59 -3.78
C ALA A 107 -8.38 -1.78 -4.32
N ALA A 108 -7.05 -1.70 -4.27
CA ALA A 108 -6.17 -2.79 -4.68
C ALA A 108 -6.35 -4.04 -3.81
N HIS A 109 -6.36 -3.89 -2.49
CA HIS A 109 -6.52 -4.99 -1.53
C HIS A 109 -7.87 -5.71 -1.68
N THR A 110 -8.95 -4.97 -1.95
CA THR A 110 -10.28 -5.54 -2.21
C THR A 110 -10.27 -6.42 -3.47
N ALA A 111 -9.45 -6.08 -4.46
CA ALA A 111 -9.24 -6.87 -5.68
C ALA A 111 -8.18 -7.98 -5.49
N GLY A 112 -7.65 -8.19 -4.30
CA GLY A 112 -6.62 -9.19 -4.00
C GLY A 112 -5.22 -8.81 -4.47
N VAL A 113 -4.98 -7.55 -4.81
CA VAL A 113 -3.68 -7.03 -5.27
C VAL A 113 -2.98 -6.31 -4.12
N LEU A 114 -1.75 -6.76 -3.79
CA LEU A 114 -0.88 -6.10 -2.83
C LEU A 114 0.18 -5.27 -3.56
N HIS A 115 0.52 -4.09 -3.03
CA HIS A 115 1.53 -3.24 -3.64
C HIS A 115 2.96 -3.74 -3.45
N ARG A 116 3.32 -4.14 -2.24
CA ARG A 116 4.59 -4.79 -1.85
C ARG A 116 5.87 -3.95 -1.98
N ASP A 117 5.83 -2.77 -2.59
CA ASP A 117 6.98 -1.86 -2.73
C ASP A 117 6.57 -0.39 -2.59
N LEU A 118 5.66 -0.08 -1.67
CA LEU A 118 5.22 1.29 -1.44
C LEU A 118 6.38 2.11 -0.84
N LYS A 119 6.74 3.18 -1.54
CA LYS A 119 7.81 4.13 -1.17
C LYS A 119 7.61 5.44 -1.94
N PRO A 120 8.24 6.55 -1.53
CA PRO A 120 8.08 7.86 -2.20
C PRO A 120 8.37 7.84 -3.71
N ALA A 121 9.33 7.04 -4.17
CA ALA A 121 9.67 6.94 -5.60
C ALA A 121 8.55 6.29 -6.46
N ASN A 122 7.60 5.57 -5.84
CA ASN A 122 6.50 4.91 -6.50
C ASN A 122 5.16 5.67 -6.34
N VAL A 123 5.23 6.92 -5.90
CA VAL A 123 4.09 7.84 -5.79
C VAL A 123 4.35 9.03 -6.69
N LEU A 124 3.54 9.21 -7.73
CA LEU A 124 3.65 10.31 -8.68
C LEU A 124 2.71 11.45 -8.29
N LEU A 125 3.16 12.68 -8.49
CA LEU A 125 2.40 13.90 -8.25
C LEU A 125 2.15 14.57 -9.61
N GLU A 126 0.91 14.55 -10.07
CA GLU A 126 0.56 15.09 -11.38
C GLU A 126 0.59 16.62 -11.38
N ASN A 127 1.36 17.21 -12.31
CA ASN A 127 1.48 18.64 -12.45
C ASN A 127 0.14 19.31 -12.80
N GLY A 128 -0.10 20.46 -12.19
CA GLY A 128 -1.33 21.25 -12.46
C GLY A 128 -2.61 20.68 -11.85
N THR A 129 -2.50 19.58 -11.11
CA THR A 129 -3.59 18.99 -10.34
C THR A 129 -3.10 18.62 -8.93
N ASP A 130 -4.03 18.25 -8.05
CA ASP A 130 -3.68 17.68 -6.74
C ASP A 130 -3.64 16.15 -6.77
N ARG A 131 -3.65 15.53 -7.96
CA ARG A 131 -3.74 14.09 -8.11
C ARG A 131 -2.44 13.41 -7.70
N VAL A 132 -2.57 12.48 -6.75
CA VAL A 132 -1.52 11.55 -6.33
C VAL A 132 -1.77 10.22 -7.03
N VAL A 133 -0.76 9.62 -7.64
CA VAL A 133 -0.91 8.35 -8.38
C VAL A 133 0.08 7.32 -7.85
N LEU A 134 -0.45 6.21 -7.36
CA LEU A 134 0.31 5.06 -6.93
C LEU A 134 0.68 4.21 -8.14
N THR A 135 1.98 4.02 -8.37
CA THR A 135 2.53 3.25 -9.47
C THR A 135 3.43 2.12 -8.98
N ASP A 136 3.90 1.29 -9.90
CA ASP A 136 4.90 0.25 -9.60
C ASP A 136 4.45 -0.78 -8.57
N PHE A 137 3.19 -1.23 -8.68
CA PHE A 137 2.75 -2.44 -8.00
C PHE A 137 3.73 -3.58 -8.28
N GLY A 138 4.11 -4.33 -7.25
CA GLY A 138 5.21 -5.30 -7.29
C GLY A 138 5.00 -6.51 -8.21
N ILE A 139 4.58 -6.27 -9.46
CA ILE A 139 4.22 -7.26 -10.49
C ILE A 139 5.36 -8.25 -10.77
N ALA A 140 6.61 -7.81 -10.66
CA ALA A 140 7.78 -8.65 -10.92
C ALA A 140 8.31 -9.37 -9.66
N ARG A 141 7.67 -9.20 -8.50
CA ARG A 141 8.14 -9.79 -7.25
C ARG A 141 7.49 -11.14 -7.00
N VAL A 142 8.32 -12.17 -6.84
CA VAL A 142 7.86 -13.52 -6.51
C VAL A 142 7.14 -13.51 -5.16
N SER A 143 5.80 -13.77 -5.16
CA SER A 143 5.03 -13.98 -3.92
C SER A 143 5.60 -15.21 -3.19
N GLY A 144 6.02 -15.03 -1.94
CA GLY A 144 6.61 -16.10 -1.15
C GLY A 144 8.14 -16.22 -1.24
N ALA A 145 8.83 -15.46 -2.11
CA ALA A 145 10.27 -15.30 -1.98
C ALA A 145 10.56 -14.48 -0.72
N THR A 146 11.42 -14.99 0.14
CA THR A 146 11.99 -14.22 1.25
C THR A 146 12.64 -12.98 0.66
N THR A 147 12.38 -11.82 1.24
CA THR A 147 12.99 -10.54 0.85
C THR A 147 14.50 -10.56 1.00
N LEU A 148 15.04 -11.50 1.78
CA LEU A 148 16.45 -11.79 1.92
C LEU A 148 16.77 -13.04 1.09
N THR A 149 17.62 -12.92 0.06
CA THR A 149 18.08 -14.06 -0.74
C THR A 149 19.08 -14.90 0.05
N GLU A 150 19.27 -16.17 -0.33
CA GLU A 150 20.30 -17.05 0.24
C GLU A 150 21.70 -16.44 0.13
N THR A 151 21.94 -15.56 -0.83
CA THR A 151 23.19 -14.80 -1.03
C THR A 151 23.31 -13.57 -0.13
N GLY A 152 22.35 -13.31 0.77
CA GLY A 152 22.35 -12.14 1.65
C GLY A 152 21.93 -10.83 0.97
N SER A 153 21.50 -10.87 -0.29
CA SER A 153 20.98 -9.70 -0.99
C SER A 153 19.51 -9.47 -0.63
N PHE A 154 19.13 -8.21 -0.45
CA PHE A 154 17.76 -7.82 -0.16
C PHE A 154 17.06 -7.36 -1.44
N VAL A 155 15.90 -7.95 -1.73
CA VAL A 155 15.08 -7.56 -2.88
C VAL A 155 14.04 -6.54 -2.43
N GLY A 156 14.23 -5.29 -2.80
CA GLY A 156 13.32 -4.19 -2.51
C GLY A 156 13.96 -3.02 -1.78
N SER A 157 13.11 -2.24 -1.14
CA SER A 157 13.50 -1.07 -0.35
C SER A 157 13.34 -1.43 1.13
N PRO A 158 14.41 -1.87 1.83
CA PRO A 158 14.31 -2.43 3.18
C PRO A 158 13.74 -1.43 4.18
N GLU A 159 14.00 -0.14 4.01
CA GLU A 159 13.49 0.94 4.88
C GLU A 159 11.96 1.08 4.89
N TYR A 160 11.27 0.53 3.89
CA TYR A 160 9.81 0.56 3.75
C TYR A 160 9.18 -0.82 3.90
N THR A 161 9.99 -1.86 4.06
CA THR A 161 9.50 -3.24 4.14
C THR A 161 9.06 -3.55 5.58
N ALA A 162 7.87 -4.11 5.72
CA ALA A 162 7.30 -4.48 7.01
C ALA A 162 8.09 -5.63 7.69
N PRO A 163 8.18 -5.64 9.05
CA PRO A 163 8.96 -6.62 9.78
C PRO A 163 8.52 -8.07 9.54
N GLU A 164 7.23 -8.32 9.40
CA GLU A 164 6.69 -9.66 9.09
C GLU A 164 7.15 -10.17 7.72
N ARG A 165 7.36 -9.26 6.75
CA ARG A 165 7.91 -9.63 5.44
C ARG A 165 9.40 -9.96 5.49
N MET A 166 10.14 -9.32 6.40
CA MET A 166 11.56 -9.61 6.60
C MET A 166 11.77 -10.97 7.25
N SER A 167 10.87 -11.38 8.13
CA SER A 167 10.92 -12.70 8.79
C SER A 167 10.34 -13.84 7.95
N GLY A 168 9.84 -13.56 6.73
CA GLY A 168 9.23 -14.58 5.88
C GLY A 168 7.86 -15.06 6.37
N ALA A 169 7.23 -14.34 7.29
CA ALA A 169 5.88 -14.62 7.76
C ALA A 169 4.83 -14.31 6.68
N ARG A 170 3.59 -14.74 6.93
CA ARG A 170 2.47 -14.46 6.03
C ARG A 170 2.31 -12.96 5.80
N THR A 171 2.34 -12.55 4.53
CA THR A 171 2.20 -11.15 4.13
C THR A 171 0.78 -10.87 3.66
N GLY A 172 0.20 -9.79 4.16
CA GLY A 172 -1.13 -9.31 3.82
C GLY A 172 -1.14 -7.81 3.50
N PRO A 173 -2.34 -7.21 3.42
CA PRO A 173 -2.57 -5.77 3.29
C PRO A 173 -1.81 -4.94 4.33
N GLU A 174 -1.63 -5.48 5.53
CA GLU A 174 -0.98 -4.83 6.66
C GLU A 174 0.47 -4.40 6.34
N GLY A 175 1.15 -5.18 5.49
CA GLY A 175 2.52 -4.85 5.06
C GLY A 175 2.59 -3.56 4.23
N ASP A 176 1.58 -3.27 3.41
CA ASP A 176 1.51 -2.03 2.65
C ASP A 176 1.15 -0.85 3.56
N LEU A 177 0.37 -1.06 4.62
CA LEU A 177 0.04 -0.05 5.62
C LEU A 177 1.27 0.35 6.46
N TRP A 178 2.14 -0.61 6.81
CA TRP A 178 3.45 -0.29 7.38
C TRP A 178 4.28 0.59 6.45
N SER A 179 4.36 0.19 5.17
CA SER A 179 5.12 0.94 4.16
C SER A 179 4.59 2.37 4.02
N LEU A 180 3.26 2.58 4.13
CA LEU A 180 2.65 3.90 4.16
C LEU A 180 3.09 4.70 5.39
N GLY A 181 3.15 4.09 6.57
CA GLY A 181 3.65 4.74 7.79
C GLY A 181 5.08 5.25 7.63
N ALA A 182 5.98 4.42 7.06
CA ALA A 182 7.35 4.81 6.77
C ALA A 182 7.45 5.91 5.69
N LEU A 183 6.60 5.84 4.66
CA LEU A 183 6.47 6.86 3.61
C LEU A 183 6.04 8.20 4.19
N LEU A 184 5.04 8.24 5.07
CA LEU A 184 4.59 9.48 5.71
C LEU A 184 5.69 10.11 6.58
N CYS A 185 6.47 9.30 7.30
CA CYS A 185 7.65 9.81 8.01
C CYS A 185 8.63 10.46 7.04
N THR A 186 8.94 9.78 5.93
CA THR A 186 9.86 10.30 4.91
C THR A 186 9.33 11.59 4.27
N ALA A 187 8.03 11.64 3.96
CA ALA A 187 7.41 12.84 3.41
C ALA A 187 7.54 14.06 4.34
N LEU A 188 7.43 13.84 5.65
CA LEU A 188 7.45 14.88 6.68
C LEU A 188 8.87 15.33 7.10
N SER A 189 9.90 14.51 6.90
CA SER A 189 11.27 14.80 7.39
C SER A 189 12.34 14.76 6.31
N GLY A 190 12.03 14.22 5.13
CA GLY A 190 13.02 13.96 4.07
C GLY A 190 13.74 12.63 4.20
N GLU A 191 13.62 11.93 5.34
CA GLU A 191 14.33 10.69 5.59
C GLU A 191 13.43 9.61 6.20
N SER A 192 13.72 8.34 5.87
CA SER A 192 13.04 7.20 6.49
C SER A 192 13.45 7.07 7.97
N PRO A 193 12.52 6.77 8.89
CA PRO A 193 12.84 6.53 10.29
C PRO A 193 13.75 5.29 10.50
N PHE A 194 13.83 4.45 9.48
CA PHE A 194 14.63 3.22 9.48
C PHE A 194 15.95 3.34 8.72
N ARG A 195 16.31 4.52 8.21
CA ARG A 195 17.57 4.73 7.48
C ARG A 195 18.76 4.45 8.37
N ARG A 196 19.69 3.63 7.88
CA ARG A 196 20.98 3.28 8.48
C ARG A 196 22.02 3.10 7.39
N ASP A 197 23.29 3.11 7.75
CA ASP A 197 24.43 3.01 6.81
C ASP A 197 24.64 1.59 6.27
N SER A 198 23.98 0.60 6.82
CA SER A 198 24.09 -0.80 6.38
C SER A 198 22.74 -1.50 6.33
N LEU A 199 22.64 -2.50 5.45
CA LEU A 199 21.44 -3.35 5.38
C LEU A 199 21.11 -4.00 6.73
N GLY A 200 22.11 -4.55 7.42
CA GLY A 200 21.92 -5.15 8.75
C GLY A 200 21.39 -4.13 9.77
N GLY A 201 21.89 -2.88 9.72
CA GLY A 201 21.37 -1.80 10.54
C GLY A 201 19.92 -1.44 10.23
N VAL A 202 19.52 -1.38 8.95
CA VAL A 202 18.13 -1.15 8.54
C VAL A 202 17.23 -2.28 9.03
N LEU A 203 17.64 -3.55 8.82
CA LEU A 203 16.88 -4.72 9.29
C LEU A 203 16.68 -4.69 10.80
N HIS A 204 17.74 -4.37 11.55
CA HIS A 204 17.67 -4.23 13.01
C HIS A 204 16.72 -3.10 13.42
N ALA A 205 16.80 -1.94 12.75
CA ALA A 205 15.92 -0.80 13.03
C ALA A 205 14.44 -1.12 12.80
N VAL A 206 14.11 -1.82 11.72
CA VAL A 206 12.73 -2.22 11.42
C VAL A 206 12.19 -3.22 12.45
N VAL A 207 13.00 -4.22 12.83
CA VAL A 207 12.53 -5.36 13.64
C VAL A 207 12.60 -5.07 15.15
N VAL A 208 13.64 -4.37 15.61
CA VAL A 208 14.01 -4.32 17.04
C VAL A 208 14.01 -2.92 17.64
N ASP A 209 14.64 -1.93 16.96
CA ASP A 209 14.85 -0.60 17.53
C ASP A 209 13.54 0.10 17.90
N GLU A 210 13.58 0.97 18.91
CA GLU A 210 12.49 1.90 19.18
C GLU A 210 12.21 2.77 17.95
N ILE A 211 10.96 2.74 17.48
CA ILE A 211 10.54 3.57 16.34
C ILE A 211 10.35 5.00 16.82
N ARG A 212 11.13 5.91 16.22
CA ARG A 212 11.11 7.35 16.54
C ARG A 212 10.61 8.12 15.34
N PRO A 213 9.28 8.35 15.24
CA PRO A 213 8.74 9.22 14.20
C PRO A 213 9.36 10.61 14.29
N PRO A 214 9.54 11.31 13.15
CA PRO A 214 10.08 12.65 13.15
C PRO A 214 9.18 13.63 13.91
N ALA A 215 9.74 14.68 14.49
CA ALA A 215 8.98 15.68 15.25
C ALA A 215 7.87 16.34 14.41
N GLN A 216 8.08 16.47 13.10
CA GLN A 216 7.13 16.99 12.13
C GLN A 216 5.87 16.12 12.00
N ALA A 217 5.95 14.85 12.39
CA ALA A 217 4.79 13.96 12.43
C ALA A 217 3.85 14.26 13.61
N GLY A 218 4.23 15.13 14.55
CA GLY A 218 3.43 15.44 15.75
C GLY A 218 1.93 15.59 15.50
N PRO A 219 1.49 16.40 14.51
CA PRO A 219 0.07 16.58 14.22
C PRO A 219 -0.68 15.30 13.84
N ILE A 220 -0.03 14.34 13.17
CA ILE A 220 -0.62 13.05 12.73
C ILE A 220 0.06 11.85 13.41
N LEU A 221 0.76 12.08 14.52
CA LEU A 221 1.51 11.07 15.24
C LEU A 221 0.71 9.82 15.61
N PRO A 222 -0.57 9.89 16.06
CA PRO A 222 -1.37 8.71 16.33
C PRO A 222 -1.54 7.79 15.10
N VAL A 223 -1.67 8.36 13.92
CA VAL A 223 -1.78 7.58 12.67
C VAL A 223 -0.45 6.92 12.33
N VAL A 224 0.65 7.70 12.33
CA VAL A 224 1.99 7.18 12.03
C VAL A 224 2.37 6.04 12.97
N ARG A 225 2.15 6.20 14.29
CA ARG A 225 2.42 5.14 15.27
C ARG A 225 1.56 3.91 15.05
N GLY A 226 0.27 4.11 14.75
CA GLY A 226 -0.65 3.00 14.48
C GLY A 226 -0.29 2.22 13.21
N LEU A 227 0.17 2.89 12.15
CA LEU A 227 0.65 2.24 10.92
C LEU A 227 1.99 1.53 11.11
N LEU A 228 2.88 2.07 11.97
CA LEU A 228 4.18 1.48 12.31
C LEU A 228 4.10 0.52 13.52
N GLU A 229 2.93 -0.03 13.83
CA GLU A 229 2.81 -1.14 14.78
C GLU A 229 3.41 -2.41 14.16
N ARG A 230 4.34 -3.07 14.90
CA ARG A 230 5.06 -4.24 14.39
C ARG A 230 4.16 -5.48 14.30
N ASP A 231 3.26 -5.63 15.24
CA ASP A 231 2.28 -6.70 15.21
C ASP A 231 1.20 -6.37 14.15
N PRO A 232 1.12 -7.11 13.03
CA PRO A 232 0.16 -6.83 11.97
C PRO A 232 -1.30 -6.91 12.43
N ASP A 233 -1.62 -7.74 13.42
CA ASP A 233 -2.97 -7.88 13.96
C ASP A 233 -3.39 -6.67 14.83
N ARG A 234 -2.42 -5.90 15.32
CA ARG A 234 -2.62 -4.67 16.09
C ARG A 234 -2.43 -3.41 15.27
N ARG A 235 -1.88 -3.54 14.08
CA ARG A 235 -1.61 -2.42 13.17
C ARG A 235 -2.91 -1.73 12.78
N LEU A 236 -2.85 -0.40 12.71
CA LEU A 236 -3.99 0.43 12.32
C LEU A 236 -4.46 0.05 10.90
N ASP A 237 -5.75 -0.28 10.76
CA ASP A 237 -6.36 -0.58 9.47
C ASP A 237 -6.55 0.67 8.60
N ALA A 238 -6.75 0.45 7.29
CA ALA A 238 -6.84 1.52 6.30
C ALA A 238 -8.02 2.46 6.56
N ASP A 239 -9.19 1.93 6.91
CA ASP A 239 -10.40 2.74 7.12
C ASP A 239 -10.26 3.65 8.34
N ARG A 240 -9.67 3.13 9.41
CA ARG A 240 -9.43 3.90 10.63
C ARG A 240 -8.35 4.96 10.41
N ALA A 241 -7.25 4.60 9.73
CA ALA A 241 -6.21 5.55 9.37
C ALA A 241 -6.76 6.70 8.53
N GLU A 242 -7.58 6.40 7.51
CA GLU A 242 -8.22 7.40 6.65
C GLU A 242 -9.14 8.33 7.45
N ARG A 243 -10.01 7.78 8.31
CA ARG A 243 -10.89 8.61 9.17
C ARG A 243 -10.09 9.55 10.07
N MET A 244 -9.00 9.09 10.65
CA MET A 244 -8.15 9.90 11.53
C MET A 244 -7.45 11.03 10.77
N LEU A 245 -6.93 10.77 9.55
CA LEU A 245 -6.32 11.79 8.71
C LEU A 245 -7.35 12.81 8.20
N ARG A 246 -8.57 12.38 7.85
CA ARG A 246 -9.67 13.29 7.47
C ARG A 246 -10.05 14.20 8.63
N ALA A 247 -10.23 13.64 9.83
CA ALA A 247 -10.52 14.42 11.02
C ALA A 247 -9.42 15.46 11.32
N PHE A 248 -8.14 15.09 11.14
CA PHE A 248 -7.03 16.03 11.25
C PHE A 248 -7.16 17.17 10.22
N ARG A 249 -7.41 16.86 8.95
CA ARG A 249 -7.57 17.88 7.91
C ARG A 249 -8.74 18.83 8.16
N GLU A 250 -9.82 18.35 8.76
CA GLU A 250 -11.02 19.15 9.07
C GLU A 250 -10.87 19.98 10.35
N THR A 251 -10.18 19.44 11.36
CA THR A 251 -10.19 20.05 12.71
C THR A 251 -8.82 20.54 13.19
N GLY A 252 -7.74 20.19 12.46
CA GLY A 252 -6.35 20.42 12.89
C GLY A 252 -5.90 19.48 14.01
N ARG A 253 -6.71 18.47 14.38
CA ARG A 253 -6.42 17.52 15.47
C ARG A 253 -6.67 16.09 15.02
N THR A 254 -5.72 15.23 15.28
CA THR A 254 -5.89 13.78 15.07
C THR A 254 -6.51 13.16 16.31
N PRO A 255 -7.62 12.40 16.19
CA PRO A 255 -8.17 11.65 17.30
C PRO A 255 -7.14 10.66 17.86
N GLU A 256 -7.08 10.50 19.18
CA GLU A 256 -6.25 9.43 19.77
C GLU A 256 -6.78 8.06 19.34
N SER A 257 -5.85 7.18 18.97
CA SER A 257 -6.19 5.79 18.70
C SER A 257 -6.52 5.11 20.02
N ALA A 258 -7.80 4.83 20.30
CA ALA A 258 -8.14 3.95 21.41
C ALA A 258 -7.44 2.59 21.20
N PRO A 259 -6.84 1.98 22.25
CA PRO A 259 -6.19 0.69 22.12
C PRO A 259 -7.18 -0.34 21.54
N PRO A 260 -6.73 -1.27 20.69
CA PRO A 260 -7.57 -2.37 20.23
C PRO A 260 -8.04 -3.16 21.45
N GLY A 261 -9.35 -3.22 21.67
CA GLY A 261 -9.95 -3.95 22.80
C GLY A 261 -11.08 -3.23 23.55
N LEU A 262 -11.28 -1.93 23.31
CA LEU A 262 -12.43 -1.19 23.83
C LEU A 262 -13.40 -0.84 22.70
N LEU A 263 -13.98 -1.86 22.08
CA LEU A 263 -15.29 -1.69 21.44
C LEU A 263 -16.29 -1.39 22.56
N PRO A 264 -17.11 -0.31 22.47
CA PRO A 264 -18.23 -0.17 23.36
C PRO A 264 -19.07 -1.46 23.23
N PRO A 265 -19.60 -2.01 24.36
CA PRO A 265 -20.39 -3.22 24.30
C PRO A 265 -21.48 -3.03 23.25
N ASP A 266 -21.58 -3.98 22.33
CA ASP A 266 -22.61 -4.02 21.31
C ASP A 266 -23.93 -3.63 21.95
N ARG A 267 -24.61 -2.63 21.39
CA ARG A 267 -26.00 -2.36 21.76
C ARG A 267 -26.75 -3.66 21.52
N GLU A 268 -27.17 -4.31 22.60
CA GLU A 268 -28.08 -5.47 22.54
C GLU A 268 -29.15 -5.19 21.48
N PRO A 269 -29.33 -6.08 20.50
CA PRO A 269 -30.44 -5.93 19.58
C PRO A 269 -31.73 -5.91 20.38
N PRO A 270 -32.70 -5.07 20.02
CA PRO A 270 -33.96 -4.99 20.77
C PRO A 270 -34.56 -6.38 20.90
N ARG A 271 -34.76 -6.84 22.13
CA ARG A 271 -35.38 -8.14 22.45
C ARG A 271 -36.71 -8.22 21.72
N ARG A 272 -36.82 -9.09 20.73
CA ARG A 272 -38.07 -9.42 20.08
C ARG A 272 -38.99 -9.99 21.17
N ARG A 273 -40.07 -9.28 21.51
CA ARG A 273 -41.13 -9.81 22.33
C ARG A 273 -41.66 -11.06 21.64
N ALA A 274 -41.57 -12.19 22.32
CA ALA A 274 -42.22 -13.42 21.90
C ALA A 274 -43.73 -13.18 21.80
N PRO A 275 -44.40 -13.67 20.75
CA PRO A 275 -45.85 -13.60 20.68
C PRO A 275 -46.47 -14.44 21.82
N ALA A 276 -47.41 -13.85 22.55
CA ALA A 276 -48.17 -14.54 23.57
C ALA A 276 -49.05 -15.60 22.90
N TRP A 277 -48.73 -16.85 23.13
CA TRP A 277 -49.59 -17.97 22.77
C TRP A 277 -50.80 -17.93 23.66
N ARG A 278 -52.02 -17.76 23.12
CA ARG A 278 -53.29 -17.99 23.81
C ARG A 278 -53.47 -19.50 23.96
N GLU A 279 -53.55 -19.98 25.17
CA GLU A 279 -54.07 -21.30 25.45
C GLU A 279 -55.60 -21.27 25.19
N GLU A 280 -56.00 -21.91 24.10
CA GLU A 280 -57.41 -22.29 23.90
C GLU A 280 -57.66 -23.58 24.65
N THR A 281 -58.37 -23.48 25.76
CA THR A 281 -58.92 -24.62 26.46
C THR A 281 -60.06 -25.21 25.64
N GLY A 282 -59.77 -26.34 24.99
CA GLY A 282 -60.75 -27.12 24.23
C GLY A 282 -61.69 -27.87 25.18
N GLY A 283 -62.98 -27.51 25.14
CA GLY A 283 -64.06 -28.31 25.74
C GLY A 283 -64.31 -29.57 24.93
N ARG A 284 -64.54 -30.67 25.60
CA ARG A 284 -65.02 -31.95 25.11
C ARG A 284 -66.52 -31.96 25.09
N PRO A 285 -67.22 -32.37 24.01
CA PRO A 285 -68.63 -32.75 24.05
C PRO A 285 -68.78 -34.26 24.10
N PRO A 286 -70.05 -34.76 24.30
CA PRO A 286 -70.38 -36.00 24.97
C PRO A 286 -70.19 -37.29 24.19
#